data_62022662ca7ce3b81626c403d9ece4ca
#
_entry.id   62022662ca7ce3b81626c403d9ece4ca
#
_cell.length_a   1.000
_cell.length_b   1.000
_cell.length_c   1.000
_cell.angle_alpha   90.00
_cell.angle_beta   90.00
_cell.angle_gamma   90.00
#
_symmetry.space_group_name_H-M   'P 1'
#
loop_
_entity.id
_entity.type
_entity.pdbx_description
1 polymer ?
#
loop_
_entity_poly.entity_id
_entity_poly.type
_entity_poly.pdbx_seq_one_letter_code
_entity_poly.pdbx_strand_id
1 'polypeptide(L)'
;HRTGDGLRTAVFMLKVLLEQEQPSMAALASRIQKYPQLVASCNVANKLDLQTMEPLQAMLEEIKHRLPGLVQLNSRYSGTEPKYRLMIETDTRHSTHELAEICWEVCDLIQRETGTPAGAKIEVLNVSAGGLVPRPETDHSPRSSHAN
;
A
#
# COMPACT_ATOMS: atom_id res chain seq x y z
N HIS A 1 3.30 -1.73 -29.51
CA HIS A 1 3.97 -0.75 -28.65
C HIS A 1 4.06 -1.31 -27.23
N ARG A 2 5.26 -1.35 -26.64
CA ARG A 2 5.53 -1.84 -25.29
C ARG A 2 5.57 -0.73 -24.22
N THR A 3 5.37 0.52 -24.63
CA THR A 3 5.40 1.69 -23.73
C THR A 3 4.06 2.38 -23.71
N GLY A 4 3.67 2.94 -22.57
CA GLY A 4 2.45 3.74 -22.43
C GLY A 4 2.53 4.98 -23.32
N ASP A 5 1.51 5.17 -24.16
CA ASP A 5 1.35 6.33 -25.01
C ASP A 5 0.10 7.09 -24.56
N GLY A 6 0.34 8.17 -23.79
CA GLY A 6 -0.73 8.96 -23.21
C GLY A 6 -1.64 9.62 -24.24
N LEU A 7 -1.07 10.09 -25.36
CA LEU A 7 -1.85 10.71 -26.43
C LEU A 7 -2.77 9.68 -27.13
N ARG A 8 -2.23 8.51 -27.44
CA ARG A 8 -3.01 7.41 -28.00
C ARG A 8 -4.12 6.96 -27.06
N THR A 9 -3.83 6.85 -25.78
CA THR A 9 -4.83 6.52 -24.76
C THR A 9 -5.92 7.59 -24.70
N ALA A 10 -5.57 8.88 -24.72
CA ALA A 10 -6.54 9.96 -24.71
C ALA A 10 -7.46 9.93 -25.94
N VAL A 11 -6.90 9.74 -27.13
CA VAL A 11 -7.69 9.62 -28.39
C VAL A 11 -8.62 8.40 -28.32
N PHE A 12 -8.15 7.28 -27.79
CA PHE A 12 -8.97 6.07 -27.63
C PHE A 12 -10.12 6.30 -26.66
N MET A 13 -9.88 6.99 -25.53
CA MET A 13 -10.91 7.35 -24.57
C MET A 13 -11.95 8.29 -25.16
N LEU A 14 -11.52 9.29 -25.95
CA LEU A 14 -12.45 10.17 -26.67
C LEU A 14 -13.34 9.39 -27.64
N LYS A 15 -12.77 8.43 -28.39
CA LYS A 15 -13.54 7.56 -29.26
C LYS A 15 -14.60 6.78 -28.49
N VAL A 16 -14.21 6.14 -27.36
CA VAL A 16 -15.13 5.41 -26.51
C VAL A 16 -16.26 6.31 -25.99
N LEU A 17 -15.95 7.56 -25.60
CA LEU A 17 -16.96 8.53 -25.16
C LEU A 17 -17.95 8.88 -26.26
N LEU A 18 -17.50 9.09 -27.50
CA LEU A 18 -18.34 9.43 -28.63
C LEU A 18 -19.29 8.28 -29.06
N GLU A 19 -18.91 7.05 -28.75
CA GLU A 19 -19.72 5.85 -29.04
C GLU A 19 -20.77 5.56 -27.95
N GLN A 20 -20.81 6.32 -26.84
CA GLN A 20 -21.79 6.14 -25.77
C GLN A 20 -23.05 6.99 -26.02
N GLU A 21 -24.22 6.50 -25.60
CA GLU A 21 -25.48 7.24 -25.65
C GLU A 21 -25.49 8.48 -24.75
N GLN A 22 -24.75 8.42 -23.64
CA GLN A 22 -24.55 9.54 -22.71
C GLN A 22 -23.05 9.69 -22.41
N PRO A 23 -22.32 10.44 -23.24
CA PRO A 23 -20.87 10.56 -23.13
C PRO A 23 -20.47 11.35 -21.87
N SER A 24 -19.97 10.65 -20.85
CA SER A 24 -19.47 11.24 -19.60
C SER A 24 -18.31 10.44 -19.06
N MET A 25 -17.18 11.11 -18.80
CA MET A 25 -16.03 10.51 -18.12
C MET A 25 -16.42 9.98 -16.72
N ALA A 26 -17.32 10.68 -16.02
CA ALA A 26 -17.81 10.24 -14.73
C ALA A 26 -18.56 8.91 -14.83
N ALA A 27 -19.41 8.75 -15.84
CA ALA A 27 -20.14 7.51 -16.08
C ALA A 27 -19.21 6.34 -16.46
N LEU A 28 -18.15 6.60 -17.21
CA LEU A 28 -17.13 5.59 -17.49
C LEU A 28 -16.32 5.24 -16.23
N ALA A 29 -15.92 6.23 -15.45
CA ALA A 29 -15.16 6.03 -14.22
C ALA A 29 -15.96 5.27 -13.15
N SER A 30 -17.28 5.45 -13.08
CA SER A 30 -18.15 4.73 -12.15
C SER A 30 -18.25 3.21 -12.43
N ARG A 31 -17.92 2.78 -13.64
CA ARG A 31 -17.86 1.35 -14.01
C ARG A 31 -16.57 0.65 -13.54
N ILE A 32 -15.56 1.44 -13.15
CA ILE A 32 -14.29 0.91 -12.66
C ILE A 32 -14.44 0.68 -11.16
N GLN A 33 -14.42 -0.58 -10.74
CA GLN A 33 -14.37 -0.91 -9.33
C GLN A 33 -12.97 -0.57 -8.79
N LYS A 34 -12.93 0.34 -7.83
CA LYS A 34 -11.70 0.66 -7.12
C LYS A 34 -11.54 -0.27 -5.93
N TYR A 35 -10.40 -0.90 -5.84
CA TYR A 35 -10.02 -1.69 -4.69
C TYR A 35 -9.23 -0.85 -3.67
N PRO A 36 -9.32 -1.16 -2.37
CA PRO A 36 -8.46 -0.55 -1.37
C PRO A 36 -6.99 -0.81 -1.69
N GLN A 37 -6.24 0.28 -1.92
CA GLN A 37 -4.81 0.22 -2.22
C GLN A 37 -4.04 1.20 -1.35
N LEU A 38 -3.06 0.69 -0.62
CA LEU A 38 -2.14 1.49 0.17
C LEU A 38 -0.71 1.33 -0.33
N VAL A 39 0.03 2.43 -0.28
CA VAL A 39 1.46 2.46 -0.52
C VAL A 39 2.15 3.01 0.71
N ALA A 40 2.96 2.19 1.35
CA ALA A 40 3.83 2.62 2.43
C ALA A 40 5.23 2.88 1.91
N SER A 41 5.90 3.88 2.46
CA SER A 41 7.32 4.12 2.23
C SER A 41 8.01 4.49 3.53
N CYS A 42 9.19 3.94 3.77
CA CYS A 42 10.02 4.32 4.89
C CYS A 42 11.47 4.53 4.48
N ASN A 43 12.14 5.47 5.15
CA ASN A 43 13.58 5.65 4.99
C ASN A 43 14.32 4.45 5.57
N VAL A 44 15.41 4.07 4.93
CA VAL A 44 16.29 2.97 5.37
C VAL A 44 17.74 3.41 5.41
N ALA A 45 18.47 2.96 6.44
CA ALA A 45 19.90 3.26 6.54
C ALA A 45 20.70 2.45 5.51
N ASN A 46 20.33 1.19 5.30
CA ASN A 46 20.98 0.28 4.38
C ASN A 46 19.95 -0.47 3.54
N LYS A 47 20.34 -0.81 2.29
CA LYS A 47 19.52 -1.68 1.43
C LYS A 47 20.06 -3.11 1.54
N LEU A 48 19.51 -3.88 2.46
CA LEU A 48 19.80 -5.31 2.59
C LEU A 48 19.01 -6.10 1.53
N ASP A 49 19.45 -7.31 1.22
CA ASP A 49 18.69 -8.16 0.31
C ASP A 49 17.38 -8.60 0.97
N LEU A 50 16.26 -8.12 0.41
CA LEU A 50 14.92 -8.43 0.93
C LEU A 50 14.60 -9.92 0.81
N GLN A 51 15.16 -10.64 -0.15
CA GLN A 51 14.86 -12.06 -0.36
C GLN A 51 15.48 -12.95 0.71
N THR A 52 16.60 -12.53 1.28
CA THR A 52 17.30 -13.26 2.35
C THR A 52 16.94 -12.77 3.74
N MET A 53 16.10 -11.73 3.86
CA MET A 53 15.62 -11.19 5.13
C MET A 53 14.48 -12.08 5.69
N GLU A 54 14.84 -13.11 6.45
CA GLU A 54 13.89 -14.09 6.99
C GLU A 54 12.70 -13.46 7.74
N PRO A 55 12.88 -12.44 8.63
CA PRO A 55 11.75 -11.82 9.32
C PRO A 55 10.75 -11.15 8.36
N LEU A 56 11.24 -10.53 7.28
CA LEU A 56 10.37 -9.93 6.27
C LEU A 56 9.62 -11.00 5.48
N GLN A 57 10.31 -12.06 5.05
CA GLN A 57 9.67 -13.13 4.28
C GLN A 57 8.57 -13.81 5.10
N ALA A 58 8.82 -14.11 6.37
CA ALA A 58 7.82 -14.67 7.28
C ALA A 58 6.59 -13.73 7.43
N MET A 59 6.83 -12.43 7.61
CA MET A 59 5.76 -11.43 7.71
C MET A 59 4.96 -11.32 6.42
N LEU A 60 5.61 -11.32 5.25
CA LEU A 60 4.90 -11.26 3.96
C LEU A 60 4.04 -12.50 3.72
N GLU A 61 4.48 -13.67 4.13
CA GLU A 61 3.66 -14.90 4.06
C GLU A 61 2.47 -14.83 5.06
N GLU A 62 2.68 -14.35 6.27
CA GLU A 62 1.61 -14.13 7.23
C GLU A 62 0.55 -13.15 6.68
N ILE A 63 0.97 -12.05 6.05
CA ILE A 63 0.06 -11.09 5.42
C ILE A 63 -0.82 -11.77 4.36
N LYS A 64 -0.25 -12.65 3.53
CA LYS A 64 -1.02 -13.41 2.53
C LYS A 64 -2.10 -14.28 3.17
N HIS A 65 -1.82 -14.86 4.34
CA HIS A 65 -2.80 -15.66 5.09
C HIS A 65 -3.84 -14.79 5.80
N ARG A 66 -3.44 -13.63 6.34
CA ARG A 66 -4.35 -12.68 7.04
C ARG A 66 -5.32 -11.98 6.09
N LEU A 67 -4.95 -11.79 4.82
CA LEU A 67 -5.71 -11.04 3.82
C LEU A 67 -6.30 -11.95 2.72
N PRO A 68 -7.33 -12.76 3.01
CA PRO A 68 -8.06 -13.45 1.95
C PRO A 68 -8.67 -12.41 1.01
N GLY A 69 -8.32 -12.46 -0.29
CA GLY A 69 -8.68 -11.45 -1.28
C GLY A 69 -7.58 -10.41 -1.54
N LEU A 70 -6.37 -10.71 -1.09
CA LEU A 70 -5.18 -9.98 -1.49
C LEU A 70 -5.03 -10.06 -3.03
N VAL A 71 -5.06 -8.88 -3.67
CA VAL A 71 -4.91 -8.73 -5.13
C VAL A 71 -3.45 -8.54 -5.47
N GLN A 72 -2.77 -7.68 -4.72
CA GLN A 72 -1.36 -7.38 -4.93
C GLN A 72 -0.61 -7.09 -3.64
N LEU A 73 0.58 -7.68 -3.51
CA LEU A 73 1.55 -7.38 -2.47
C LEU A 73 2.91 -7.19 -3.13
N ASN A 74 3.44 -5.97 -3.09
CA ASN A 74 4.71 -5.64 -3.72
C ASN A 74 5.65 -4.99 -2.70
N SER A 75 6.79 -5.63 -2.49
CA SER A 75 7.82 -5.24 -1.53
C SER A 75 9.13 -4.99 -2.27
N ARG A 76 9.67 -3.77 -2.21
CA ARG A 76 10.90 -3.41 -2.93
C ARG A 76 11.58 -2.17 -2.37
N TYR A 77 12.84 -1.98 -2.70
CA TYR A 77 13.50 -0.69 -2.53
C TYR A 77 13.25 0.26 -3.70
N SER A 78 13.31 1.56 -3.41
CA SER A 78 13.41 2.59 -4.44
C SER A 78 14.75 2.48 -5.17
N GLY A 79 14.75 2.63 -6.49
CA GLY A 79 15.97 2.60 -7.29
C GLY A 79 16.87 3.81 -7.04
N THR A 80 16.29 4.97 -6.73
CA THR A 80 16.99 6.26 -6.66
C THR A 80 17.15 6.81 -5.24
N GLU A 81 16.35 6.34 -4.28
CA GLU A 81 16.32 6.85 -2.91
C GLU A 81 16.66 5.75 -1.90
N PRO A 82 17.18 6.08 -0.71
CA PRO A 82 17.35 5.14 0.39
C PRO A 82 16.00 4.89 1.09
N LYS A 83 15.05 4.33 0.33
CA LYS A 83 13.69 4.04 0.80
C LYS A 83 13.25 2.64 0.44
N TYR A 84 12.56 2.03 1.36
CA TYR A 84 11.74 0.85 1.13
C TYR A 84 10.33 1.26 0.76
N ARG A 85 9.66 0.47 -0.09
CA ARG A 85 8.27 0.67 -0.51
C ARG A 85 7.51 -0.64 -0.44
N LEU A 86 6.36 -0.58 0.19
CA LEU A 86 5.37 -1.65 0.23
C LEU A 86 4.10 -1.17 -0.45
N MET A 87 3.52 -1.98 -1.32
CA MET A 87 2.19 -1.75 -1.87
C MET A 87 1.31 -2.95 -1.54
N ILE A 88 0.14 -2.67 -0.99
CA ILE A 88 -0.90 -3.67 -0.70
C ILE A 88 -2.18 -3.24 -1.40
N GLU A 89 -2.77 -4.16 -2.15
CA GLU A 89 -4.08 -4.01 -2.76
C GLU A 89 -4.92 -5.24 -2.44
N THR A 90 -6.13 -5.02 -1.93
CA THR A 90 -7.07 -6.08 -1.56
C THR A 90 -8.43 -5.82 -2.20
N ASP A 91 -9.28 -6.83 -2.22
CA ASP A 91 -10.69 -6.61 -2.50
C ASP A 91 -11.38 -5.81 -1.38
N THR A 92 -12.69 -5.59 -1.51
CA THR A 92 -13.46 -4.71 -0.62
C THR A 92 -13.74 -5.30 0.78
N ARG A 93 -13.22 -6.48 1.10
CA ARG A 93 -13.43 -7.15 2.41
C ARG A 93 -12.63 -6.53 3.54
N HIS A 94 -11.52 -5.89 3.21
CA HIS A 94 -10.59 -5.32 4.19
C HIS A 94 -10.71 -3.80 4.28
N SER A 95 -10.62 -3.29 5.49
CA SER A 95 -10.67 -1.86 5.72
C SER A 95 -9.32 -1.19 5.44
N THR A 96 -9.36 0.10 5.08
CA THR A 96 -8.14 0.91 4.95
C THR A 96 -7.33 0.95 6.25
N HIS A 97 -8.01 0.91 7.41
CA HIS A 97 -7.35 0.93 8.71
C HIS A 97 -6.51 -0.34 8.94
N GLU A 98 -7.10 -1.51 8.70
CA GLU A 98 -6.40 -2.80 8.81
C GLU A 98 -5.17 -2.87 7.89
N LEU A 99 -5.31 -2.41 6.64
CA LEU A 99 -4.19 -2.36 5.71
C LEU A 99 -3.11 -1.36 6.15
N ALA A 100 -3.52 -0.24 6.77
CA ALA A 100 -2.57 0.74 7.28
C ALA A 100 -1.75 0.20 8.45
N GLU A 101 -2.37 -0.53 9.38
CA GLU A 101 -1.66 -1.20 10.48
C GLU A 101 -0.57 -2.14 9.94
N ILE A 102 -0.92 -2.99 8.97
CA ILE A 102 0.04 -3.87 8.31
C ILE A 102 1.19 -3.07 7.65
N CYS A 103 0.86 -1.97 6.97
CA CYS A 103 1.86 -1.10 6.36
C CYS A 103 2.86 -0.54 7.39
N TRP A 104 2.37 -0.11 8.54
CA TRP A 104 3.20 0.41 9.64
C TRP A 104 4.06 -0.70 10.23
N GLU A 105 3.50 -1.87 10.52
CA GLU A 105 4.21 -3.04 11.05
C GLU A 105 5.39 -3.45 10.14
N VAL A 106 5.16 -3.54 8.82
CA VAL A 106 6.21 -3.89 7.86
C VAL A 106 7.29 -2.81 7.79
N CYS A 107 6.91 -1.53 7.77
CA CYS A 107 7.89 -0.44 7.75
C CYS A 107 8.75 -0.40 9.03
N ASP A 108 8.15 -0.62 10.20
CA ASP A 108 8.87 -0.70 11.46
C ASP A 108 9.86 -1.89 11.48
N LEU A 109 9.43 -3.05 10.97
CA LEU A 109 10.32 -4.20 10.79
C LEU A 109 11.51 -3.86 9.90
N ILE A 110 11.27 -3.30 8.73
CA ILE A 110 12.32 -2.93 7.77
C ILE A 110 13.30 -1.92 8.38
N GLN A 111 12.81 -0.90 9.08
CA GLN A 111 13.69 0.07 9.73
C GLN A 111 14.57 -0.57 10.78
N ARG A 112 14.03 -1.48 11.58
CA ARG A 112 14.79 -2.23 12.58
C ARG A 112 15.86 -3.11 11.93
N GLU A 113 15.50 -3.92 10.95
CA GLU A 113 16.42 -4.85 10.29
C GLU A 113 17.53 -4.11 9.51
N THR A 114 17.25 -2.93 8.95
CA THR A 114 18.22 -2.13 8.21
C THR A 114 19.07 -1.22 9.10
N GLY A 115 18.90 -1.26 10.43
CA GLY A 115 19.61 -0.42 11.37
C GLY A 115 19.26 1.07 11.26
N THR A 116 18.04 1.37 10.84
CA THR A 116 17.57 2.74 10.69
C THR A 116 17.25 3.35 12.06
N PRO A 117 17.69 4.59 12.36
CA PRO A 117 17.39 5.24 13.64
C PRO A 117 15.89 5.33 13.92
N ALA A 118 15.52 5.20 15.19
CA ALA A 118 14.15 5.37 15.65
C ALA A 118 13.61 6.76 15.26
N GLY A 119 12.35 6.81 14.84
CA GLY A 119 11.70 8.04 14.39
C GLY A 119 12.01 8.45 12.94
N ALA A 120 12.74 7.63 12.19
CA ALA A 120 12.92 7.85 10.77
C ALA A 120 11.57 7.84 10.05
N LYS A 121 11.46 8.66 8.99
CA LYS A 121 10.20 8.92 8.31
C LYS A 121 9.57 7.65 7.75
N ILE A 122 8.29 7.45 8.07
CA ILE A 122 7.39 6.48 7.45
C ILE A 122 6.17 7.27 6.94
N GLU A 123 5.72 6.96 5.74
CA GLU A 123 4.52 7.53 5.14
C GLU A 123 3.65 6.40 4.59
N VAL A 124 2.37 6.44 4.90
CA VAL A 124 1.37 5.53 4.34
C VAL A 124 0.36 6.36 3.55
N LEU A 125 0.24 6.08 2.27
CA LEU A 125 -0.66 6.77 1.34
C LEU A 125 -1.82 5.84 0.97
N ASN A 126 -3.05 6.31 1.15
CA ASN A 126 -4.22 5.68 0.55
C ASN A 126 -4.35 6.16 -0.91
N VAL A 127 -4.02 5.28 -1.85
CA VAL A 127 -4.04 5.60 -3.28
C VAL A 127 -5.48 5.70 -3.79
N SER A 128 -6.38 4.88 -3.28
CA SER A 128 -7.78 4.82 -3.75
C SER A 128 -8.60 6.04 -3.37
N ALA A 129 -8.36 6.60 -2.16
CA ALA A 129 -9.07 7.78 -1.67
C ALA A 129 -8.27 9.08 -1.85
N GLY A 130 -6.96 8.99 -2.03
CA GLY A 130 -6.03 10.12 -2.02
C GLY A 130 -5.82 10.69 -0.61
N GLY A 131 -4.60 10.66 -0.13
CA GLY A 131 -4.24 11.23 1.17
C GLY A 131 -3.37 10.33 2.03
N LEU A 132 -2.65 10.94 2.94
CA LEU A 132 -1.84 10.22 3.92
C LEU A 132 -2.74 9.62 5.02
N VAL A 133 -2.41 8.41 5.42
CA VAL A 133 -3.05 7.73 6.55
C VAL A 133 -2.14 7.91 7.76
N PRO A 134 -2.63 8.55 8.83
CA PRO A 134 -1.84 8.71 10.05
C PRO A 134 -1.56 7.35 10.70
N ARG A 135 -0.50 7.30 11.50
CA ARG A 135 -0.21 6.10 12.30
C ARG A 135 -1.37 5.88 13.29
N PRO A 136 -1.89 4.65 13.40
CA PRO A 136 -2.84 4.33 14.44
C PRO A 136 -2.23 4.64 15.82
N GLU A 137 -3.00 5.27 16.68
CA GLU A 137 -2.58 5.44 18.08
C GLU A 137 -2.52 4.05 18.72
N THR A 138 -1.33 3.63 19.12
CA THR A 138 -1.19 2.41 19.93
C THR A 138 -1.80 2.69 21.29
N ASP A 139 -3.01 2.23 21.53
CA ASP A 139 -3.64 2.28 22.85
C ASP A 139 -2.85 1.39 23.82
N HIS A 140 -1.84 1.99 24.44
CA HIS A 140 -1.13 1.41 25.59
C HIS A 140 -1.88 1.69 26.87
N SER A 141 -3.21 1.55 26.85
CA SER A 141 -3.96 1.46 28.09
C SER A 141 -3.64 0.10 28.75
N PRO A 142 -3.00 0.06 29.92
CA PRO A 142 -2.83 -1.18 30.66
C PRO A 142 -4.23 -1.68 31.01
N ARG A 143 -4.58 -2.86 30.48
CA ARG A 143 -5.82 -3.55 30.91
C ARG A 143 -5.75 -3.67 32.42
N SER A 144 -6.51 -2.84 33.14
CA SER A 144 -6.69 -2.96 34.55
C SER A 144 -7.31 -4.33 34.84
N SER A 145 -6.50 -5.22 35.38
CA SER A 145 -6.96 -6.48 35.96
C SER A 145 -7.84 -6.14 37.16
N HIS A 146 -9.15 -6.08 36.94
CA HIS A 146 -10.06 -6.20 38.03
C HIS A 146 -10.14 -7.68 38.40
N ALA A 147 -9.27 -8.04 39.35
CA ALA A 147 -9.51 -9.19 40.22
C ALA A 147 -10.66 -8.82 41.16
N ASN A 148 -11.70 -9.62 41.17
CA ASN A 148 -12.56 -9.82 42.34
C ASN A 148 -13.02 -11.26 42.32
#